data_48639a5a151474170f222674bbf23755
#
_entry.id   48639a5a151474170f222674bbf23755
#
_cell.length_a   1.000
_cell.length_b   1.000
_cell.length_c   1.000
_cell.angle_alpha   90.00
_cell.angle_beta   90.00
_cell.angle_gamma   90.00
#
_symmetry.space_group_name_H-M   'P 1'
#
loop_
_entity.id
_entity.type
_entity.pdbx_description
1 polymer ?
#
loop_
_entity_poly.entity_id
_entity_poly.type
_entity_poly.pdbx_seq_one_letter_code
_entity_poly.pdbx_strand_id
1 'polypeptide(L)'
;WVTGIVQKLTAKQDTLWNANIPQMVSSYFYDMEEVLKQSYRIAKQNSQLWFVVSTSAYSGVEIPVDLILADIATTHGWELDSVNALRKLRRSSQCVDENQQKVRLRESLIICRK
;
A
#
# COMPACT_ATOMS: atom_id res chain seq x y z
N TRP A 1 -1.76 -5.02 -10.01
CA TRP A 1 -1.92 -3.71 -9.34
C TRP A 1 -0.64 -2.89 -9.29
N VAL A 2 0.42 -3.43 -8.70
CA VAL A 2 1.68 -2.68 -8.52
C VAL A 2 2.27 -2.25 -9.87
N THR A 3 2.32 -3.17 -10.84
CA THR A 3 2.84 -2.87 -12.18
C THR A 3 2.05 -1.74 -12.85
N GLY A 4 0.72 -1.77 -12.77
CA GLY A 4 -0.14 -0.72 -13.33
C GLY A 4 0.08 0.63 -12.66
N ILE A 5 0.23 0.66 -11.35
CA ILE A 5 0.51 1.88 -10.57
C ILE A 5 1.87 2.45 -10.95
N VAL A 6 2.90 1.59 -11.01
CA VAL A 6 4.27 2.01 -11.38
C VAL A 6 4.29 2.58 -12.79
N GLN A 7 3.57 1.97 -13.74
CA GLN A 7 3.44 2.50 -15.10
C GLN A 7 2.79 3.89 -15.14
N LYS A 8 1.72 4.10 -14.37
CA LYS A 8 1.06 5.41 -14.28
C LYS A 8 1.98 6.46 -13.66
N LEU A 9 2.74 6.11 -12.63
CA LEU A 9 3.70 7.02 -12.00
C LEU A 9 4.85 7.34 -12.95
N THR A 10 5.35 6.37 -13.69
CA THR A 10 6.42 6.57 -14.69
C THR A 10 5.95 7.52 -15.80
N ALA A 11 4.72 7.37 -16.25
CA ALA A 11 4.14 8.26 -17.27
C ALA A 11 4.03 9.72 -16.78
N LYS A 12 3.93 9.94 -15.46
CA LYS A 12 3.84 11.26 -14.81
C LYS A 12 5.15 11.67 -14.13
N GLN A 13 6.26 11.04 -14.47
CA GLN A 13 7.55 11.24 -13.80
C GLN A 13 8.00 12.70 -13.75
N ASP A 14 7.72 13.48 -14.81
CA ASP A 14 8.07 14.89 -14.89
C ASP A 14 7.30 15.76 -13.88
N THR A 15 6.14 15.31 -13.40
CA THR A 15 5.31 16.01 -12.43
C THR A 15 5.58 15.59 -11.00
N LEU A 16 6.39 14.54 -10.78
CA LEU A 16 6.76 14.04 -9.45
C LEU A 16 7.89 14.91 -8.87
N TRP A 17 7.79 15.19 -7.56
CA TRP A 17 8.84 15.93 -6.87
C TRP A 17 10.17 15.16 -6.80
N ASN A 18 10.14 13.85 -7.02
CA ASN A 18 11.33 13.00 -7.09
C ASN A 18 11.10 11.94 -8.18
N ALA A 19 12.01 11.87 -9.15
CA ALA A 19 11.96 10.93 -10.27
C ALA A 19 12.08 9.45 -9.83
N ASN A 20 12.55 9.19 -8.61
CA ASN A 20 12.72 7.83 -8.07
C ASN A 20 11.46 7.27 -7.40
N ILE A 21 10.35 8.02 -7.36
CA ILE A 21 9.10 7.57 -6.73
C ILE A 21 8.57 6.27 -7.35
N PRO A 22 8.52 6.07 -8.67
CA PRO A 22 8.06 4.80 -9.23
C PRO A 22 8.87 3.60 -8.74
N GLN A 23 10.19 3.73 -8.71
CA GLN A 23 11.07 2.67 -8.21
C GLN A 23 10.90 2.45 -6.70
N MET A 24 10.74 3.52 -5.93
CA MET A 24 10.49 3.45 -4.50
C MET A 24 9.21 2.66 -4.20
N VAL A 25 8.13 2.92 -4.93
CA VAL A 25 6.86 2.20 -4.77
C VAL A 25 7.02 0.73 -5.11
N SER A 26 7.67 0.41 -6.21
CA SER A 26 7.94 -0.97 -6.62
C SER A 26 8.77 -1.71 -5.56
N SER A 27 9.83 -1.09 -5.06
CA SER A 27 10.70 -1.68 -4.02
C SER A 27 9.97 -1.87 -2.70
N TYR A 28 9.12 -0.93 -2.32
CA TYR A 28 8.30 -1.05 -1.10
C TYR A 28 7.41 -2.30 -1.13
N PHE A 29 6.69 -2.53 -2.22
CA PHE A 29 5.82 -3.71 -2.32
C PHE A 29 6.61 -5.01 -2.42
N TYR A 30 7.76 -4.99 -3.07
CA TYR A 30 8.66 -6.13 -3.10
C TYR A 30 9.12 -6.51 -1.69
N ASP A 31 9.56 -5.54 -0.90
CA ASP A 31 10.00 -5.76 0.48
C ASP A 31 8.84 -6.23 1.38
N MET A 32 7.67 -5.62 1.24
CA MET A 32 6.48 -6.01 2.01
C MET A 32 6.00 -7.42 1.66
N GLU A 33 6.08 -7.82 0.40
CA GLU A 33 5.79 -9.18 -0.01
C GLU A 33 6.68 -10.17 0.72
N GLU A 34 7.97 -9.90 0.81
CA GLU A 34 8.93 -10.75 1.52
C GLU A 34 8.62 -10.80 3.02
N VAL A 35 8.27 -9.67 3.63
CA VAL A 35 7.86 -9.62 5.04
C VAL A 35 6.62 -10.50 5.28
N LEU A 36 5.60 -10.39 4.44
CA LEU A 36 4.36 -11.17 4.59
C LEU A 36 4.60 -12.66 4.38
N LYS A 37 5.45 -13.01 3.43
CA LYS A 37 5.85 -14.40 3.17
C LYS A 37 6.59 -15.00 4.36
N GLN A 38 7.59 -14.31 4.91
CA GLN A 38 8.36 -14.80 6.05
C GLN A 38 7.54 -14.82 7.33
N SER A 39 6.65 -13.85 7.53
CA SER A 39 5.71 -13.84 8.67
C SER A 39 4.83 -15.09 8.66
N TYR A 40 4.33 -15.46 7.49
CA TYR A 40 3.53 -16.68 7.34
C TYR A 40 4.33 -17.93 7.70
N ARG A 41 5.57 -18.01 7.24
CA ARG A 41 6.44 -19.15 7.50
C ARG A 41 6.67 -19.40 8.99
N ILE A 42 6.89 -18.34 9.78
CA ILE A 42 7.21 -18.44 11.21
C ILE A 42 5.99 -18.42 12.12
N ALA A 43 4.83 -18.02 11.63
CA ALA A 43 3.61 -17.94 12.42
C ALA A 43 3.11 -19.34 12.81
N LYS A 44 2.56 -19.46 14.01
CA LYS A 44 1.87 -20.67 14.45
C LYS A 44 0.53 -20.83 13.74
N GLN A 45 0.10 -22.07 13.55
CA GLN A 45 -1.23 -22.37 13.01
C GLN A 45 -2.32 -21.70 13.88
N ASN A 46 -3.32 -21.13 13.25
CA ASN A 46 -4.43 -20.37 13.86
C ASN A 46 -4.02 -19.04 14.52
N SER A 47 -2.78 -18.59 14.33
CA SER A 47 -2.36 -17.26 14.77
C SER A 47 -2.86 -16.16 13.83
N GLN A 48 -2.94 -14.94 14.34
CA GLN A 48 -3.36 -13.77 13.58
C GLN A 48 -2.19 -12.85 13.31
N LEU A 49 -2.23 -12.18 12.17
CA LEU A 49 -1.36 -11.08 11.82
C LEU A 49 -2.20 -9.80 11.75
N TRP A 50 -1.84 -8.82 12.56
CA TRP A 50 -2.43 -7.49 12.56
C TRP A 50 -1.39 -6.49 12.12
N PHE A 51 -1.69 -5.72 11.09
CA PHE A 51 -0.77 -4.67 10.66
C PHE A 51 -1.52 -3.44 10.18
N VAL A 52 -0.94 -2.28 10.46
CA VAL A 52 -1.51 -0.98 10.14
C VAL A 52 -0.70 -0.35 9.02
N VAL A 53 -1.38 0.10 7.98
CA VAL A 53 -0.75 0.78 6.85
C VAL A 53 -1.57 1.99 6.44
N SER A 54 -0.91 2.95 5.80
CA SER A 54 -1.55 4.12 5.23
C SER A 54 -1.55 4.02 3.71
N THR A 55 -2.64 4.45 3.09
CA THR A 55 -2.66 4.65 1.64
C THR A 55 -1.84 5.88 1.28
N SER A 56 -1.42 5.98 0.04
CA SER A 56 -0.59 7.07 -0.47
C SER A 56 -1.10 7.55 -1.82
N ALA A 57 -0.63 8.71 -2.23
CA ALA A 57 -0.88 9.24 -3.57
C ALA A 57 0.29 10.12 -4.02
N TYR A 58 0.62 10.04 -5.29
CA TYR A 58 1.64 10.87 -5.94
C TYR A 58 1.10 11.33 -7.29
N SER A 59 1.15 12.64 -7.54
CA SER A 59 0.64 13.26 -8.79
C SER A 59 -0.77 12.80 -9.16
N GLY A 60 -1.67 12.68 -8.19
CA GLY A 60 -3.05 12.23 -8.38
C GLY A 60 -3.21 10.72 -8.61
N VAL A 61 -2.12 9.95 -8.61
CA VAL A 61 -2.17 8.49 -8.68
C VAL A 61 -2.34 7.93 -7.27
N GLU A 62 -3.50 7.36 -6.99
CA GLU A 62 -3.79 6.71 -5.71
C GLU A 62 -3.08 5.36 -5.63
N ILE A 63 -2.48 5.11 -4.47
CA ILE A 63 -1.88 3.81 -4.14
C ILE A 63 -2.64 3.24 -2.95
N PRO A 64 -3.58 2.31 -3.20
CA PRO A 64 -4.36 1.67 -2.14
C PRO A 64 -3.52 0.58 -1.46
N VAL A 65 -2.55 1.01 -0.67
CA VAL A 65 -1.55 0.15 -0.02
C VAL A 65 -2.21 -0.97 0.78
N ASP A 66 -3.29 -0.65 1.50
CA ASP A 66 -4.04 -1.60 2.32
C ASP A 66 -4.62 -2.76 1.49
N LEU A 67 -5.26 -2.44 0.38
CA LEU A 67 -5.87 -3.46 -0.50
C LEU A 67 -4.81 -4.28 -1.23
N ILE A 68 -3.72 -3.66 -1.65
CA ILE A 68 -2.62 -4.34 -2.33
C ILE A 68 -1.93 -5.32 -1.37
N LEU A 69 -1.64 -4.88 -0.14
CA LEU A 69 -0.98 -5.74 0.84
C LEU A 69 -1.90 -6.87 1.31
N ALA A 70 -3.20 -6.64 1.43
CA ALA A 70 -4.17 -7.69 1.73
C ALA A 70 -4.17 -8.77 0.63
N ASP A 71 -4.12 -8.36 -0.64
CA ASP A 71 -4.04 -9.28 -1.78
C ASP A 71 -2.73 -10.07 -1.79
N ILE A 72 -1.60 -9.40 -1.56
CA ILE A 72 -0.28 -10.05 -1.46
C ILE A 72 -0.27 -11.06 -0.31
N ALA A 73 -0.83 -10.71 0.84
CA ALA A 73 -0.91 -11.63 1.99
C ALA A 73 -1.67 -12.90 1.63
N THR A 74 -2.81 -12.79 0.94
CA THR A 74 -3.58 -13.97 0.52
C THR A 74 -2.81 -14.84 -0.47
N THR A 75 -2.04 -14.24 -1.36
CA THR A 75 -1.19 -14.96 -2.31
C THR A 75 -0.15 -15.85 -1.60
N HIS A 76 0.31 -15.43 -0.43
CA HIS A 76 1.31 -16.16 0.37
C HIS A 76 0.70 -17.02 1.48
N GLY A 77 -0.59 -17.29 1.42
CA GLY A 77 -1.25 -18.29 2.27
C GLY A 77 -2.06 -17.72 3.42
N TRP A 78 -1.94 -16.43 3.72
CA TRP A 78 -2.76 -15.80 4.75
C TRP A 78 -4.24 -15.81 4.36
N GLU A 79 -5.11 -16.16 5.32
CA GLU A 79 -6.55 -15.97 5.18
C GLU A 79 -6.90 -14.56 5.64
N LEU A 80 -7.48 -13.78 4.73
CA LEU A 80 -7.87 -12.40 5.04
C LEU A 80 -9.17 -12.38 5.83
N ASP A 81 -9.12 -11.88 7.07
CA ASP A 81 -10.32 -11.67 7.88
C ASP A 81 -10.99 -10.33 7.57
N SER A 82 -10.23 -9.25 7.57
CA SER A 82 -10.79 -7.91 7.32
C SER A 82 -9.73 -6.87 6.96
N VAL A 83 -10.19 -5.84 6.28
CA VAL A 83 -9.47 -4.57 6.09
C VAL A 83 -10.35 -3.47 6.66
N ASN A 84 -9.87 -2.80 7.71
CA ASN A 84 -10.66 -1.84 8.48
C ASN A 84 -10.04 -0.44 8.36
N ALA A 85 -10.75 0.49 7.75
CA ALA A 85 -10.33 1.89 7.74
C ALA A 85 -10.47 2.47 9.15
N LEU A 86 -9.37 2.86 9.76
CA LEU A 86 -9.32 3.39 11.12
C LEU A 86 -9.62 4.88 11.16
N ARG A 87 -9.05 5.62 10.22
CA ARG A 87 -9.22 7.08 10.13
C ARG A 87 -8.83 7.60 8.75
N LYS A 88 -9.35 8.77 8.43
CA LYS A 88 -8.93 9.57 7.28
C LYS A 88 -7.65 10.32 7.65
N LEU A 89 -6.71 10.39 6.71
CA LEU A 89 -5.48 11.13 6.90
C LEU A 89 -5.58 12.53 6.30
N ARG A 90 -4.90 13.48 6.93
CA ARG A 90 -4.72 14.81 6.36
C ARG A 90 -3.75 14.73 5.19
N ARG A 91 -3.97 15.59 4.22
CA ARG A 91 -3.06 15.74 3.08
C ARG A 91 -1.73 16.32 3.55
N SER A 92 -0.67 15.91 2.88
CA SER A 92 0.63 16.56 3.03
C SER A 92 0.52 18.02 2.58
N SER A 93 1.16 18.93 3.31
CA SER A 93 1.33 20.32 2.92
C SER A 93 2.09 20.51 1.59
N GLN A 94 2.69 19.43 1.09
CA GLN A 94 3.40 19.38 -0.21
C GLN A 94 2.48 19.07 -1.39
N CYS A 95 1.19 18.81 -1.15
CA CYS A 95 0.21 18.65 -2.22
C CYS A 95 -0.12 20.02 -2.83
N VAL A 96 0.50 20.33 -3.96
CA VAL A 96 0.33 21.62 -4.67
C VAL A 96 -0.72 21.53 -5.78
N ASP A 97 -1.12 20.33 -6.17
CA ASP A 97 -2.02 20.10 -7.31
C ASP A 97 -3.46 19.87 -6.84
N GLU A 98 -4.42 20.64 -7.42
CA GLU A 98 -5.86 20.47 -7.16
C GLU A 98 -6.36 19.05 -7.47
N ASN A 99 -5.76 18.35 -8.42
CA ASN A 99 -6.11 16.97 -8.74
C ASN A 99 -5.72 15.99 -7.63
N GLN A 100 -4.69 16.30 -6.85
CA GLN A 100 -4.32 15.53 -5.67
C GLN A 100 -5.31 15.72 -4.53
N GLN A 101 -6.13 16.78 -4.58
CA GLN A 101 -7.13 17.06 -3.56
C GLN A 101 -8.31 16.09 -3.56
N LYS A 102 -8.48 15.30 -4.63
CA LYS A 102 -9.58 14.34 -4.76
C LYS A 102 -9.26 12.98 -4.14
N VAL A 103 -8.00 12.68 -3.87
CA VAL A 103 -7.59 11.41 -3.29
C VAL A 103 -7.78 11.43 -1.78
N ARG A 104 -8.57 10.48 -1.28
CA ARG A 104 -8.83 10.31 0.15
C ARG A 104 -7.84 9.31 0.73
N LEU A 105 -6.88 9.81 1.48
CA LEU A 105 -5.92 8.97 2.20
C LEU A 105 -6.56 8.44 3.48
N ARG A 106 -6.20 7.20 3.83
CA ARG A 106 -6.70 6.54 5.04
C ARG A 106 -5.60 5.70 5.68
N GLU A 107 -5.74 5.48 6.96
CA GLU A 107 -4.99 4.49 7.72
C GLU A 107 -5.89 3.28 7.96
N SER A 108 -5.41 2.09 7.68
CA SER A 108 -6.19 0.86 7.76
C SER A 108 -5.49 -0.20 8.57
N LEU A 109 -6.28 -0.98 9.33
CA LEU A 109 -5.85 -2.18 10.01
C LEU A 109 -6.24 -3.40 9.16
N ILE A 110 -5.23 -4.21 8.80
CA ILE A 110 -5.43 -5.46 8.08
C ILE A 110 -5.29 -6.60 9.07
N ILE A 111 -6.26 -7.50 9.10
CA ILE A 111 -6.27 -8.67 9.98
C ILE A 111 -6.28 -9.91 9.10
N CYS A 112 -5.28 -10.75 9.28
CA CYS A 112 -5.13 -12.03 8.61
C CYS A 112 -4.97 -13.16 9.63
N ARG A 113 -5.27 -14.38 9.19
CA ARG A 113 -5.12 -15.62 9.99
C ARG A 113 -4.30 -16.64 9.21
N LYS A 114 -3.46 -17.38 9.92
CA LYS A 114 -2.75 -18.53 9.33
C LYS A 114 -3.60 -19.78 9.28
#